data_e020c28c7b93fe890ab6afc8e88352dd
#
_entry.id   e020c28c7b93fe890ab6afc8e88352dd
#
_cell.length_a   1.000
_cell.length_b   1.000
_cell.length_c   1.000
_cell.angle_alpha   90.00
_cell.angle_beta   90.00
_cell.angle_gamma   90.00
#
_symmetry.space_group_name_H-M   'P 1'
#
loop_
_entity.id
_entity.type
_entity.pdbx_description
1 polymer ?
#
loop_
_entity_poly.entity_id
_entity_poly.type
_entity_poly.pdbx_seq_one_letter_code
_entity_poly.pdbx_strand_id
1 'polypeptide(L)'
;MKWWKKLLVLLVAGVVCGAIMRVMALWVSKNTLSASAAEQTYGDLTYVLHNGNAEITGCAAGVTVLEIPAEIDGSPVTAVGDSAFLKQQKLQTVSLPDSVQSIGSQAFSGCINLQEITVPSGTQSVSNSAFSGCTNLEKAVLGNSVETLGSSVFSGCESLAEVQLSANLQKMGGSVFQNCT
;
A
#
# COMPACT_ATOMS: atom_id res chain seq x y z
N MET A 1 42.64 13.41 1.62
CA MET A 1 42.20 14.50 2.48
C MET A 1 41.98 15.86 1.76
N LYS A 2 41.99 15.93 0.42
CA LYS A 2 41.82 17.18 -0.35
C LYS A 2 40.46 17.32 -1.06
N TRP A 3 39.67 16.28 -1.12
CA TRP A 3 38.39 16.28 -1.86
C TRP A 3 37.19 16.80 -1.04
N TRP A 4 37.20 16.65 0.26
CA TRP A 4 36.12 17.11 1.14
C TRP A 4 36.01 18.63 1.23
N LYS A 5 37.15 19.33 1.16
CA LYS A 5 37.15 20.82 1.19
C LYS A 5 36.55 21.43 -0.09
N LYS A 6 36.60 20.75 -1.24
CA LYS A 6 35.95 21.23 -2.49
C LYS A 6 34.45 21.01 -2.49
N LEU A 7 33.97 19.96 -1.81
CA LEU A 7 32.51 19.70 -1.68
C LEU A 7 31.84 20.72 -0.74
N LEU A 8 32.52 21.11 0.32
CA LEU A 8 32.00 22.11 1.28
C LEU A 8 31.89 23.52 0.66
N VAL A 9 32.77 23.87 -0.25
CA VAL A 9 32.76 25.19 -0.93
C VAL A 9 31.60 25.28 -1.95
N LEU A 10 31.19 24.16 -2.58
CA LEU A 10 30.04 24.12 -3.51
C LEU A 10 28.69 24.22 -2.76
N LEU A 11 28.63 23.79 -1.51
CA LEU A 11 27.43 23.96 -0.65
C LEU A 11 27.19 25.40 -0.21
N VAL A 12 28.25 26.19 -0.12
CA VAL A 12 28.17 27.62 0.30
C VAL A 12 27.84 28.53 -0.89
N ALA A 13 28.11 28.12 -2.12
CA ALA A 13 27.92 28.95 -3.32
C ALA A 13 26.50 28.90 -3.93
N GLY A 14 25.53 28.20 -3.32
CA GLY A 14 24.11 28.25 -3.72
C GLY A 14 23.78 27.77 -5.14
N VAL A 15 24.70 27.12 -5.83
CA VAL A 15 24.50 26.62 -7.20
C VAL A 15 24.64 25.09 -7.23
N VAL A 16 23.72 24.39 -6.57
CA VAL A 16 23.57 22.95 -6.79
C VAL A 16 22.19 22.70 -7.36
N CYS A 17 22.18 22.47 -8.68
CA CYS A 17 21.01 22.10 -9.44
C CYS A 17 20.27 20.94 -8.72
N GLY A 18 18.93 21.03 -8.57
CA GLY A 18 18.08 20.08 -7.83
C GLY A 18 18.25 18.60 -8.22
N ALA A 19 18.83 18.32 -9.41
CA ALA A 19 19.19 16.99 -9.87
C ALA A 19 20.32 16.32 -9.04
N ILE A 20 21.31 17.11 -8.58
CA ILE A 20 22.45 16.58 -7.80
C ILE A 20 22.02 16.27 -6.36
N MET A 21 21.12 17.07 -5.80
CA MET A 21 20.54 16.80 -4.47
C MET A 21 19.70 15.52 -4.47
N ARG A 22 18.95 15.28 -5.55
CA ARG A 22 18.17 14.03 -5.71
C ARG A 22 19.07 12.79 -5.82
N VAL A 23 20.18 12.87 -6.57
CA VAL A 23 21.14 11.76 -6.71
C VAL A 23 21.87 11.50 -5.39
N MET A 24 22.24 12.54 -4.62
CA MET A 24 22.85 12.35 -3.29
C MET A 24 21.87 11.81 -2.26
N ALA A 25 20.62 12.26 -2.26
CA ALA A 25 19.59 11.70 -1.38
C ALA A 25 19.35 10.21 -1.68
N LEU A 26 19.32 9.82 -2.95
CA LEU A 26 19.22 8.42 -3.39
C LEU A 26 20.46 7.59 -3.00
N TRP A 27 21.67 8.18 -3.03
CA TRP A 27 22.90 7.49 -2.67
C TRP A 27 23.02 7.30 -1.14
N VAL A 28 22.64 8.28 -0.35
CA VAL A 28 22.59 8.20 1.11
C VAL A 28 21.53 7.21 1.56
N SER A 29 20.36 7.19 0.93
CA SER A 29 19.27 6.25 1.24
C SER A 29 19.64 4.79 0.96
N LYS A 30 20.46 4.52 -0.06
CA LYS A 30 20.90 3.15 -0.38
C LYS A 30 22.04 2.62 0.51
N ASN A 31 22.69 3.48 1.29
CA ASN A 31 23.91 3.10 2.04
C ASN A 31 23.76 3.17 3.56
N THR A 32 22.59 3.47 4.10
CA THR A 32 22.32 3.40 5.55
C THR A 32 21.79 2.02 5.92
N LEU A 33 22.65 1.18 6.45
CA LEU A 33 22.30 -0.05 7.15
C LEU A 33 21.29 0.27 8.27
N SER A 34 20.12 -0.36 8.21
CA SER A 34 19.24 -0.63 9.35
C SER A 34 18.87 0.55 10.25
N ALA A 35 18.39 1.64 9.67
CA ALA A 35 17.43 2.48 10.39
C ALA A 35 16.02 1.94 10.09
N SER A 36 15.17 1.84 11.10
CA SER A 36 13.71 1.70 10.90
C SER A 36 13.32 2.61 9.73
N ALA A 37 12.75 2.03 8.67
CA ALA A 37 12.45 2.80 7.47
C ALA A 37 11.57 3.99 7.88
N ALA A 38 12.09 5.22 7.71
CA ALA A 38 11.34 6.41 8.05
C ALA A 38 10.16 6.51 7.10
N GLU A 39 8.97 6.77 7.64
CA GLU A 39 7.79 7.02 6.85
C GLU A 39 7.99 8.25 5.96
N GLN A 40 7.63 8.13 4.70
CA GLN A 40 7.77 9.13 3.66
C GLN A 40 6.40 9.44 3.06
N THR A 41 6.28 10.54 2.33
CA THR A 41 5.04 10.95 1.67
C THR A 41 5.21 11.08 0.17
N TYR A 42 4.20 10.68 -0.60
CA TYR A 42 4.09 10.86 -2.04
C TYR A 42 2.65 11.25 -2.40
N GLY A 43 2.43 12.53 -2.71
CA GLY A 43 1.08 13.07 -2.82
C GLY A 43 0.30 12.89 -1.52
N ASP A 44 -0.86 12.25 -1.62
CA ASP A 44 -1.70 11.92 -0.47
C ASP A 44 -1.30 10.61 0.23
N LEU A 45 -0.32 9.88 -0.29
CA LEU A 45 0.13 8.59 0.26
C LEU A 45 1.25 8.75 1.27
N THR A 46 1.26 7.89 2.30
CA THR A 46 2.43 7.62 3.14
C THR A 46 2.97 6.23 2.85
N TYR A 47 4.28 6.07 2.90
CA TYR A 47 4.95 4.82 2.58
C TYR A 47 6.28 4.67 3.32
N VAL A 48 6.77 3.44 3.39
CA VAL A 48 8.11 3.09 3.86
C VAL A 48 8.84 2.28 2.79
N LEU A 49 10.18 2.33 2.80
CA LEU A 49 10.99 1.56 1.87
C LEU A 49 11.60 0.34 2.58
N HIS A 50 11.35 -0.83 2.03
CA HIS A 50 11.95 -2.10 2.45
C HIS A 50 12.74 -2.72 1.29
N ASN A 51 14.06 -2.77 1.40
CA ASN A 51 14.94 -3.38 0.38
C ASN A 51 14.72 -2.81 -1.04
N GLY A 52 14.41 -1.52 -1.16
CA GLY A 52 14.16 -0.84 -2.42
C GLY A 52 12.74 -0.98 -2.97
N ASN A 53 11.83 -1.62 -2.24
CA ASN A 53 10.40 -1.68 -2.55
C ASN A 53 9.63 -0.74 -1.63
N ALA A 54 8.55 -0.15 -2.13
CA ALA A 54 7.66 0.68 -1.34
C ALA A 54 6.50 -0.15 -0.78
N GLU A 55 6.23 0.02 0.51
CA GLU A 55 5.04 -0.44 1.21
C GLU A 55 4.20 0.76 1.59
N ILE A 56 2.94 0.79 1.16
CA ILE A 56 2.01 1.87 1.50
C ILE A 56 1.56 1.70 2.95
N THR A 57 1.77 2.73 3.77
CA THR A 57 1.42 2.74 5.20
C THR A 57 0.17 3.55 5.50
N GLY A 58 -0.28 4.40 4.55
CA GLY A 58 -1.49 5.20 4.76
C GLY A 58 -1.78 6.20 3.66
N CYS A 59 -2.77 7.04 3.92
CA CYS A 59 -3.07 8.21 3.10
C CYS A 59 -3.58 9.38 3.95
N ALA A 60 -3.61 10.57 3.34
CA ALA A 60 -4.16 11.77 3.94
C ALA A 60 -5.64 11.56 4.32
N ALA A 61 -6.08 12.24 5.39
CA ALA A 61 -7.46 12.16 5.85
C ALA A 61 -8.41 12.82 4.84
N GLY A 62 -9.53 12.16 4.59
CA GLY A 62 -10.60 12.71 3.76
C GLY A 62 -10.50 12.40 2.27
N VAL A 63 -9.54 11.62 1.84
CA VAL A 63 -9.42 11.10 0.48
C VAL A 63 -10.64 10.24 0.15
N THR A 64 -11.26 10.50 -1.01
CA THR A 64 -12.44 9.76 -1.50
C THR A 64 -12.09 8.80 -2.63
N VAL A 65 -11.12 9.16 -3.46
CA VAL A 65 -10.59 8.35 -4.56
C VAL A 65 -9.08 8.26 -4.40
N LEU A 66 -8.55 7.06 -4.37
CA LEU A 66 -7.13 6.81 -4.18
C LEU A 66 -6.57 5.97 -5.31
N GLU A 67 -5.60 6.52 -6.02
CA GLU A 67 -4.83 5.79 -7.03
C GLU A 67 -3.44 5.51 -6.47
N ILE A 68 -3.12 4.24 -6.26
CA ILE A 68 -1.79 3.82 -5.82
C ILE A 68 -0.93 3.58 -7.07
N PRO A 69 0.19 4.31 -7.25
CA PRO A 69 1.05 4.13 -8.41
C PRO A 69 1.83 2.81 -8.34
N ALA A 70 2.25 2.30 -9.50
CA ALA A 70 3.06 1.08 -9.56
C ALA A 70 4.47 1.27 -8.97
N GLU A 71 4.98 2.52 -8.97
CA GLU A 71 6.27 2.87 -8.38
C GLU A 71 6.23 4.27 -7.76
N ILE A 72 7.03 4.48 -6.74
CA ILE A 72 7.26 5.76 -6.06
C ILE A 72 8.77 6.03 -6.06
N ASP A 73 9.19 7.14 -6.67
CA ASP A 73 10.60 7.56 -6.77
C ASP A 73 11.54 6.42 -7.29
N GLY A 74 11.05 5.63 -8.26
CA GLY A 74 11.78 4.49 -8.85
C GLY A 74 11.81 3.23 -7.99
N SER A 75 11.03 3.19 -6.91
CA SER A 75 10.83 2.02 -6.05
C SER A 75 9.47 1.40 -6.33
N PRO A 76 9.38 0.13 -6.76
CA PRO A 76 8.09 -0.50 -7.03
C PRO A 76 7.25 -0.61 -5.75
N VAL A 77 5.94 -0.33 -5.87
CA VAL A 77 4.98 -0.52 -4.78
C VAL A 77 4.57 -1.98 -4.76
N THR A 78 5.01 -2.70 -3.74
CA THR A 78 4.81 -4.16 -3.65
C THR A 78 3.88 -4.60 -2.52
N ALA A 79 3.53 -3.71 -1.62
CA ALA A 79 2.65 -4.05 -0.51
C ALA A 79 1.76 -2.87 -0.09
N VAL A 80 0.57 -3.22 0.38
CA VAL A 80 -0.24 -2.37 1.24
C VAL A 80 -0.05 -2.89 2.66
N GLY A 81 0.47 -2.05 3.54
CA GLY A 81 0.84 -2.40 4.90
C GLY A 81 -0.34 -2.67 5.83
N ASP A 82 -0.03 -3.16 7.02
CA ASP A 82 -1.02 -3.40 8.07
C ASP A 82 -1.70 -2.08 8.48
N SER A 83 -3.03 -2.09 8.52
CA SER A 83 -3.85 -0.93 8.92
C SER A 83 -3.66 0.33 8.06
N ALA A 84 -3.05 0.25 6.88
CA ALA A 84 -2.71 1.40 6.03
C ALA A 84 -3.89 2.37 5.83
N PHE A 85 -5.08 1.86 5.59
CA PHE A 85 -6.29 2.65 5.37
C PHE A 85 -7.38 2.35 6.42
N LEU A 86 -6.97 1.91 7.62
CA LEU A 86 -7.90 1.58 8.69
C LEU A 86 -8.86 2.74 8.97
N LYS A 87 -10.17 2.47 8.86
CA LYS A 87 -11.25 3.44 9.11
C LYS A 87 -11.20 4.72 8.25
N GLN A 88 -10.66 4.65 7.04
CA GLN A 88 -10.77 5.73 6.06
C GLN A 88 -12.23 5.78 5.55
N GLN A 89 -13.10 6.35 6.37
CA GLN A 89 -14.55 6.32 6.14
C GLN A 89 -15.01 7.08 4.89
N LYS A 90 -14.20 7.98 4.35
CA LYS A 90 -14.52 8.73 3.12
C LYS A 90 -14.06 8.03 1.85
N LEU A 91 -13.21 7.02 1.95
CA LEU A 91 -12.68 6.30 0.81
C LEU A 91 -13.79 5.52 0.11
N GLN A 92 -14.04 5.87 -1.15
CA GLN A 92 -15.08 5.28 -2.01
C GLN A 92 -14.49 4.35 -3.06
N THR A 93 -13.33 4.74 -3.60
CA THR A 93 -12.67 4.02 -4.67
C THR A 93 -11.18 3.92 -4.39
N VAL A 94 -10.61 2.75 -4.60
CA VAL A 94 -9.16 2.52 -4.58
C VAL A 94 -8.74 1.73 -5.80
N SER A 95 -7.67 2.18 -6.46
CA SER A 95 -7.00 1.46 -7.53
C SER A 95 -5.65 0.96 -7.04
N LEU A 96 -5.43 -0.35 -7.14
CA LEU A 96 -4.20 -1.03 -6.75
C LEU A 96 -3.44 -1.45 -8.02
N PRO A 97 -2.13 -1.20 -8.12
CA PRO A 97 -1.34 -1.63 -9.29
C PRO A 97 -1.00 -3.13 -9.22
N ASP A 98 -0.75 -3.75 -10.37
CA ASP A 98 -0.38 -5.18 -10.48
C ASP A 98 0.93 -5.53 -9.77
N SER A 99 1.75 -4.55 -9.42
CA SER A 99 2.98 -4.73 -8.64
C SER A 99 2.73 -5.12 -7.18
N VAL A 100 1.51 -4.90 -6.64
CA VAL A 100 1.15 -5.23 -5.26
C VAL A 100 1.06 -6.74 -5.08
N GLN A 101 1.93 -7.30 -4.25
CA GLN A 101 2.04 -8.73 -3.95
C GLN A 101 1.30 -9.14 -2.68
N SER A 102 1.09 -8.20 -1.75
CA SER A 102 0.40 -8.47 -0.48
C SER A 102 -0.45 -7.31 0.00
N ILE A 103 -1.57 -7.65 0.64
CA ILE A 103 -2.43 -6.72 1.37
C ILE A 103 -2.39 -7.11 2.84
N GLY A 104 -1.98 -6.18 3.70
CA GLY A 104 -1.75 -6.38 5.11
C GLY A 104 -3.02 -6.55 5.95
N SER A 105 -2.81 -6.89 7.23
CA SER A 105 -3.91 -7.07 8.18
C SER A 105 -4.65 -5.76 8.41
N GLN A 106 -5.98 -5.80 8.36
CA GLN A 106 -6.85 -4.63 8.55
C GLN A 106 -6.57 -3.46 7.58
N ALA A 107 -5.89 -3.70 6.46
CA ALA A 107 -5.45 -2.64 5.54
C ALA A 107 -6.58 -1.67 5.14
N PHE A 108 -7.79 -2.16 4.89
CA PHE A 108 -8.99 -1.37 4.56
C PHE A 108 -10.13 -1.57 5.55
N SER A 109 -9.85 -2.12 6.74
CA SER A 109 -10.91 -2.42 7.71
C SER A 109 -11.66 -1.14 8.12
N GLY A 110 -13.00 -1.19 8.06
CA GLY A 110 -13.86 -0.05 8.40
C GLY A 110 -13.89 1.08 7.37
N CYS A 111 -13.45 0.84 6.13
CA CYS A 111 -13.67 1.74 5.00
C CYS A 111 -15.14 1.63 4.56
N ILE A 112 -16.05 2.20 5.36
CA ILE A 112 -17.50 1.98 5.26
C ILE A 112 -18.11 2.44 3.93
N ASN A 113 -17.48 3.37 3.21
CA ASN A 113 -17.96 3.89 1.93
C ASN A 113 -17.26 3.28 0.71
N LEU A 114 -16.35 2.32 0.90
CA LEU A 114 -15.72 1.59 -0.20
C LEU A 114 -16.78 0.71 -0.88
N GLN A 115 -16.98 0.91 -2.20
CA GLN A 115 -18.04 0.24 -2.96
C GLN A 115 -17.55 -1.00 -3.70
N GLU A 116 -16.37 -0.93 -4.27
CA GLU A 116 -15.78 -2.03 -5.02
C GLU A 116 -14.30 -2.17 -4.69
N ILE A 117 -13.82 -3.41 -4.77
CA ILE A 117 -12.38 -3.70 -4.69
C ILE A 117 -11.98 -4.71 -5.75
N THR A 118 -10.95 -4.38 -6.51
CA THR A 118 -10.23 -5.32 -7.36
C THR A 118 -8.83 -5.53 -6.77
N VAL A 119 -8.61 -6.72 -6.24
CA VAL A 119 -7.28 -7.16 -5.81
C VAL A 119 -6.50 -7.57 -7.06
N PRO A 120 -5.32 -6.97 -7.32
CA PRO A 120 -4.59 -7.16 -8.58
C PRO A 120 -4.14 -8.61 -8.82
N SER A 121 -3.84 -8.90 -10.07
CA SER A 121 -3.34 -10.23 -10.49
C SER A 121 -1.96 -10.57 -9.92
N GLY A 122 -1.17 -9.58 -9.48
CA GLY A 122 0.12 -9.79 -8.83
C GLY A 122 0.03 -10.17 -7.35
N THR A 123 -1.13 -9.98 -6.71
CA THR A 123 -1.29 -10.21 -5.26
C THR A 123 -1.39 -11.70 -4.94
N GLN A 124 -0.54 -12.18 -4.04
CA GLN A 124 -0.48 -13.57 -3.58
C GLN A 124 -1.25 -13.80 -2.29
N SER A 125 -1.32 -12.80 -1.42
CA SER A 125 -1.96 -12.93 -0.11
C SER A 125 -2.76 -11.70 0.30
N VAL A 126 -3.92 -11.97 0.90
CA VAL A 126 -4.75 -10.97 1.58
C VAL A 126 -4.86 -11.39 3.04
N SER A 127 -4.35 -10.56 3.94
CA SER A 127 -4.20 -10.88 5.36
C SER A 127 -5.52 -10.75 6.14
N ASN A 128 -5.47 -11.05 7.45
CA ASN A 128 -6.65 -11.07 8.31
C ASN A 128 -7.40 -9.73 8.32
N SER A 129 -8.72 -9.78 8.24
CA SER A 129 -9.62 -8.64 8.36
C SER A 129 -9.34 -7.50 7.35
N ALA A 130 -8.64 -7.77 6.24
CA ALA A 130 -8.18 -6.72 5.31
C ALA A 130 -9.30 -5.78 4.86
N PHE A 131 -10.52 -6.27 4.64
CA PHE A 131 -11.71 -5.51 4.25
C PHE A 131 -12.86 -5.64 5.25
N SER A 132 -12.58 -6.06 6.49
CA SER A 132 -13.62 -6.26 7.49
C SER A 132 -14.37 -4.95 7.79
N GLY A 133 -15.69 -5.00 7.86
CA GLY A 133 -16.52 -3.83 8.16
C GLY A 133 -16.61 -2.79 7.04
N CYS A 134 -16.29 -3.14 5.81
CA CYS A 134 -16.59 -2.34 4.61
C CYS A 134 -18.08 -2.52 4.27
N THR A 135 -18.96 -1.85 5.03
CA THR A 135 -20.41 -2.11 5.00
C THR A 135 -21.07 -1.82 3.66
N ASN A 136 -20.53 -0.89 2.87
CA ASN A 136 -21.07 -0.56 1.52
C ASN A 136 -20.31 -1.26 0.38
N LEU A 137 -19.44 -2.23 0.70
CA LEU A 137 -18.73 -2.99 -0.32
C LEU A 137 -19.70 -3.94 -1.02
N GLU A 138 -20.01 -3.68 -2.29
CA GLU A 138 -20.94 -4.45 -3.10
C GLU A 138 -20.25 -5.56 -3.90
N LYS A 139 -19.02 -5.31 -4.35
CA LYS A 139 -18.27 -6.20 -5.23
C LYS A 139 -16.82 -6.35 -4.83
N ALA A 140 -16.34 -7.60 -4.81
CA ALA A 140 -14.93 -7.92 -4.61
C ALA A 140 -14.44 -8.88 -5.69
N VAL A 141 -13.37 -8.50 -6.39
CA VAL A 141 -12.71 -9.34 -7.40
C VAL A 141 -11.29 -9.65 -6.93
N LEU A 142 -10.97 -10.93 -6.76
CA LEU A 142 -9.63 -11.37 -6.40
C LEU A 142 -8.89 -11.83 -7.66
N GLY A 143 -7.70 -11.24 -7.88
CA GLY A 143 -6.81 -11.64 -8.97
C GLY A 143 -6.37 -13.10 -8.85
N ASN A 144 -6.02 -13.70 -9.98
CA ASN A 144 -5.76 -15.14 -10.05
C ASN A 144 -4.51 -15.62 -9.31
N SER A 145 -3.61 -14.73 -8.87
CA SER A 145 -2.44 -15.10 -8.06
C SER A 145 -2.74 -15.19 -6.56
N VAL A 146 -3.95 -14.82 -6.10
CA VAL A 146 -4.28 -14.91 -4.69
C VAL A 146 -4.38 -16.38 -4.27
N GLU A 147 -3.41 -16.83 -3.48
CA GLU A 147 -3.34 -18.19 -2.95
C GLU A 147 -3.87 -18.28 -1.52
N THR A 148 -3.80 -17.17 -0.77
CA THR A 148 -4.16 -17.18 0.65
C THR A 148 -5.08 -16.00 1.00
N LEU A 149 -6.22 -16.31 1.63
CA LEU A 149 -7.08 -15.40 2.35
C LEU A 149 -6.96 -15.64 3.85
N GLY A 150 -6.70 -14.59 4.60
CA GLY A 150 -6.72 -14.60 6.05
C GLY A 150 -8.11 -14.82 6.63
N SER A 151 -8.21 -14.81 7.96
CA SER A 151 -9.50 -14.88 8.66
C SER A 151 -10.25 -13.55 8.58
N SER A 152 -11.58 -13.60 8.50
CA SER A 152 -12.48 -12.44 8.58
C SER A 152 -12.24 -11.38 7.50
N VAL A 153 -11.68 -11.74 6.34
CA VAL A 153 -11.28 -10.79 5.29
C VAL A 153 -12.42 -9.86 4.89
N PHE A 154 -13.62 -10.37 4.68
CA PHE A 154 -14.83 -9.62 4.33
C PHE A 154 -15.91 -9.66 5.43
N SER A 155 -15.53 -9.98 6.66
CA SER A 155 -16.51 -10.03 7.76
C SER A 155 -17.17 -8.67 7.97
N GLY A 156 -18.50 -8.65 8.03
CA GLY A 156 -19.28 -7.41 8.18
C GLY A 156 -19.37 -6.55 6.93
N CYS A 157 -19.11 -7.09 5.75
CA CYS A 157 -19.42 -6.45 4.46
C CYS A 157 -20.90 -6.68 4.15
N GLU A 158 -21.78 -5.87 4.76
CA GLU A 158 -23.22 -6.10 4.77
C GLU A 158 -23.88 -5.98 3.38
N SER A 159 -23.27 -5.21 2.46
CA SER A 159 -23.78 -5.01 1.09
C SER A 159 -23.13 -5.95 0.06
N LEU A 160 -22.30 -6.90 0.47
CA LEU A 160 -21.47 -7.69 -0.45
C LEU A 160 -22.30 -8.70 -1.24
N ALA A 161 -22.60 -8.37 -2.49
CA ALA A 161 -23.45 -9.15 -3.38
C ALA A 161 -22.67 -10.05 -4.34
N GLU A 162 -21.44 -9.64 -4.72
CA GLU A 162 -20.63 -10.39 -5.68
C GLU A 162 -19.18 -10.55 -5.19
N VAL A 163 -18.71 -11.80 -5.16
CA VAL A 163 -17.30 -12.09 -4.90
C VAL A 163 -16.75 -13.04 -5.97
N GLN A 164 -15.77 -12.56 -6.72
CA GLN A 164 -15.00 -13.42 -7.61
C GLN A 164 -13.74 -13.89 -6.88
N LEU A 165 -13.68 -15.14 -6.50
CA LEU A 165 -12.52 -15.75 -5.87
C LEU A 165 -11.43 -16.07 -6.91
N SER A 166 -10.16 -16.09 -6.45
CA SER A 166 -9.04 -16.59 -7.24
C SER A 166 -9.20 -18.05 -7.61
N ALA A 167 -8.92 -18.40 -8.86
CA ALA A 167 -8.89 -19.80 -9.30
C ALA A 167 -7.77 -20.62 -8.63
N ASN A 168 -6.73 -19.94 -8.10
CA ASN A 168 -5.58 -20.57 -7.45
C ASN A 168 -5.62 -20.47 -5.91
N LEU A 169 -6.80 -20.17 -5.34
CA LEU A 169 -6.94 -20.06 -3.89
C LEU A 169 -6.70 -21.43 -3.22
N GLN A 170 -5.70 -21.49 -2.36
CA GLN A 170 -5.27 -22.71 -1.64
C GLN A 170 -5.71 -22.72 -0.18
N LYS A 171 -5.76 -21.53 0.44
CA LYS A 171 -6.07 -21.38 1.87
C LYS A 171 -7.06 -20.27 2.09
N MET A 172 -8.06 -20.53 2.93
CA MET A 172 -9.03 -19.54 3.40
C MET A 172 -9.16 -19.68 4.90
N GLY A 173 -9.01 -18.54 5.61
CA GLY A 173 -9.19 -18.49 7.06
C GLY A 173 -10.65 -18.65 7.47
N GLY A 174 -10.89 -18.63 8.78
CA GLY A 174 -12.24 -18.69 9.32
C GLY A 174 -13.00 -17.38 9.17
N SER A 175 -14.35 -17.45 9.16
CA SER A 175 -15.25 -16.27 9.22
C SER A 175 -15.07 -15.26 8.09
N VAL A 176 -14.54 -15.68 6.93
CA VAL A 176 -14.20 -14.75 5.82
C VAL A 176 -15.40 -13.91 5.41
N PHE A 177 -16.61 -14.48 5.35
CA PHE A 177 -17.85 -13.83 4.96
C PHE A 177 -18.87 -13.74 6.11
N GLN A 178 -18.41 -13.72 7.35
CA GLN A 178 -19.30 -13.60 8.49
C GLN A 178 -20.05 -12.27 8.44
N ASN A 179 -21.38 -12.29 8.63
CA ASN A 179 -22.25 -11.12 8.57
C ASN A 179 -22.21 -10.37 7.22
N CYS A 180 -21.98 -11.07 6.12
CA CYS A 180 -22.36 -10.63 4.77
C CYS A 180 -23.83 -11.04 4.57
N THR A 181 -24.72 -10.10 4.17
CA THR A 181 -26.17 -10.34 4.08
C THR A 181 -26.66 -10.13 2.66
#